data_f212532752f2cfcd2ee93558ccad39d0
#
_entry.id   f212532752f2cfcd2ee93558ccad39d0
#
_cell.length_a   1.000
_cell.length_b   1.000
_cell.length_c   1.000
_cell.angle_alpha   90.00
_cell.angle_beta   90.00
_cell.angle_gamma   90.00
#
_symmetry.space_group_name_H-M   'P 1'
#
loop_
_entity.id
_entity.type
_entity.pdbx_description
1 polymer ?
#
loop_
_entity_poly.entity_id
_entity_poly.type
_entity_poly.pdbx_seq_one_letter_code
_entity_poly.pdbx_strand_id
1 'polypeptide(L)'
;MSRLLRGAAVAGAAAIVAALGFAGAASAHVSVSASDPAIQGGFTRVAFRVPNETENTDTTKVEVHLPPDHPVASVSVMPVPGWTVDAQKTKLATPLKSDDGEVTDAVTVITWTATADAAIKPGQFQEFAVSLGPLPETDKLIFKALQTYSDGNIVRWIEEPGSDGKEPEHPAPTLILAKAGGAENPASSKTATGTPSSSKDSGPDSTAIG
;
A
#
# COMPACT_ATOMS: atom_id res chain seq x y z
N MET A 1 57.55 22.54 -11.66
CA MET A 1 56.21 22.19 -12.17
C MET A 1 55.69 20.91 -11.50
N SER A 2 55.47 20.83 -10.21
CA SER A 2 55.04 19.56 -9.53
C SER A 2 54.23 19.78 -8.24
N ARG A 3 53.41 20.82 -8.18
CA ARG A 3 52.50 21.07 -7.04
C ARG A 3 51.01 21.08 -7.36
N LEU A 4 50.61 20.86 -8.62
CA LEU A 4 49.19 20.91 -9.06
C LEU A 4 48.50 19.55 -9.21
N LEU A 5 49.18 18.44 -8.98
CA LEU A 5 48.61 17.08 -9.17
C LEU A 5 48.16 16.40 -7.87
N ARG A 6 48.32 17.03 -6.68
CA ARG A 6 47.89 16.45 -5.39
C ARG A 6 46.51 16.86 -4.90
N GLY A 7 45.88 17.89 -5.55
CA GLY A 7 44.56 18.38 -5.15
C GLY A 7 43.36 17.63 -5.77
N ALA A 8 43.54 16.96 -6.90
CA ALA A 8 42.44 16.30 -7.61
C ALA A 8 42.05 14.91 -7.05
N ALA A 9 42.95 14.23 -6.35
CA ALA A 9 42.70 12.89 -5.81
C ALA A 9 41.88 12.88 -4.52
N VAL A 10 41.88 13.97 -3.75
CA VAL A 10 41.14 14.03 -2.47
C VAL A 10 39.68 14.44 -2.69
N ALA A 11 39.36 15.22 -3.74
CA ALA A 11 37.99 15.61 -4.05
C ALA A 11 37.16 14.43 -4.63
N GLY A 12 37.80 13.47 -5.33
CA GLY A 12 37.13 12.28 -5.87
C GLY A 12 36.70 11.27 -4.81
N ALA A 13 37.48 11.13 -3.74
CA ALA A 13 37.18 10.18 -2.67
C ALA A 13 36.02 10.63 -1.76
N ALA A 14 35.86 11.96 -1.56
CA ALA A 14 34.75 12.50 -0.76
C ALA A 14 33.38 12.39 -1.47
N ALA A 15 33.36 12.45 -2.82
CA ALA A 15 32.12 12.30 -3.60
C ALA A 15 31.60 10.86 -3.61
N ILE A 16 32.45 9.85 -3.54
CA ILE A 16 32.06 8.43 -3.54
C ILE A 16 31.47 8.03 -2.17
N VAL A 17 31.97 8.59 -1.07
CA VAL A 17 31.46 8.31 0.29
C VAL A 17 30.06 8.95 0.49
N ALA A 18 29.77 10.09 -0.14
CA ALA A 18 28.46 10.73 -0.05
C ALA A 18 27.36 9.98 -0.85
N ALA A 19 27.72 9.21 -1.89
CA ALA A 19 26.77 8.44 -2.70
C ALA A 19 26.34 7.13 -2.04
N LEU A 20 27.06 6.61 -1.06
CA LEU A 20 26.73 5.38 -0.33
C LEU A 20 25.77 5.62 0.87
N GLY A 21 25.47 6.87 1.21
CA GLY A 21 24.58 7.22 2.33
C GLY A 21 23.10 7.29 1.99
N PHE A 22 22.70 7.12 0.73
CA PHE A 22 21.31 7.11 0.26
C PHE A 22 20.87 5.78 -0.34
N ALA A 23 21.40 4.66 0.16
CA ALA A 23 20.67 3.42 0.01
C ALA A 23 19.41 3.58 0.85
N GLY A 24 18.32 4.06 0.24
CA GLY A 24 17.00 4.06 0.87
C GLY A 24 16.78 2.65 1.41
N ALA A 25 16.41 2.55 2.69
CA ALA A 25 16.04 1.28 3.29
C ALA A 25 15.05 0.62 2.32
N ALA A 26 15.44 -0.49 1.70
CA ALA A 26 14.52 -1.31 0.94
C ALA A 26 13.36 -1.58 1.90
N SER A 27 12.13 -1.26 1.49
CA SER A 27 10.98 -1.26 2.39
C SER A 27 10.77 -2.66 2.97
N ALA A 28 11.39 -2.89 4.12
CA ALA A 28 11.28 -4.08 4.98
C ALA A 28 9.91 -4.23 5.61
N HIS A 29 9.08 -3.19 5.50
CA HIS A 29 7.88 -3.05 6.29
C HIS A 29 6.70 -3.83 5.71
N VAL A 30 5.88 -4.38 6.59
CA VAL A 30 4.54 -4.82 6.20
C VAL A 30 3.75 -3.58 5.78
N SER A 31 3.19 -3.64 4.59
CA SER A 31 2.46 -2.52 4.00
C SER A 31 1.07 -2.95 3.52
N VAL A 32 0.18 -1.98 3.32
CA VAL A 32 -1.14 -2.20 2.73
C VAL A 32 -1.33 -1.28 1.53
N SER A 33 -1.88 -1.82 0.46
CA SER A 33 -2.23 -1.07 -0.74
C SER A 33 -3.63 -1.45 -1.23
N ALA A 34 -4.35 -0.50 -1.82
CA ALA A 34 -5.61 -0.76 -2.49
C ALA A 34 -5.41 -0.93 -4.00
N SER A 35 -6.17 -1.83 -4.62
CA SER A 35 -6.15 -2.02 -6.09
C SER A 35 -6.81 -0.87 -6.83
N ASP A 36 -7.81 -0.24 -6.20
CA ASP A 36 -8.57 0.91 -6.69
C ASP A 36 -8.60 1.99 -5.59
N PRO A 37 -8.94 3.23 -5.91
CA PRO A 37 -9.08 4.27 -4.89
C PRO A 37 -9.99 3.81 -3.75
N ALA A 38 -9.47 3.82 -2.53
CA ALA A 38 -10.23 3.47 -1.33
C ALA A 38 -11.13 4.66 -0.94
N ILE A 39 -12.38 4.64 -1.41
CA ILE A 39 -13.35 5.71 -1.21
C ILE A 39 -14.23 5.40 0.00
N GLN A 40 -14.44 6.37 0.88
CA GLN A 40 -15.36 6.28 2.02
C GLN A 40 -16.77 5.87 1.53
N GLY A 41 -17.41 4.93 2.24
CA GLY A 41 -18.70 4.36 1.86
C GLY A 41 -18.63 3.31 0.74
N GLY A 42 -17.51 3.18 0.05
CA GLY A 42 -17.31 2.22 -1.04
C GLY A 42 -16.71 0.89 -0.59
N PHE A 43 -16.48 0.02 -1.57
CA PHE A 43 -15.77 -1.26 -1.40
C PHE A 43 -14.43 -1.17 -2.12
N THR A 44 -13.40 -1.77 -1.55
CA THR A 44 -12.10 -1.89 -2.20
C THR A 44 -11.44 -3.23 -1.90
N ARG A 45 -10.56 -3.68 -2.79
CA ARG A 45 -9.66 -4.79 -2.53
C ARG A 45 -8.34 -4.21 -2.05
N VAL A 46 -7.90 -4.62 -0.88
CA VAL A 46 -6.57 -4.31 -0.34
C VAL A 46 -5.67 -5.53 -0.37
N ALA A 47 -4.36 -5.31 -0.46
CA ALA A 47 -3.36 -6.34 -0.32
C ALA A 47 -2.37 -5.95 0.79
N PHE A 48 -2.21 -6.82 1.78
CA PHE A 48 -1.15 -6.72 2.77
C PHE A 48 0.10 -7.41 2.20
N ARG A 49 1.13 -6.63 1.90
CA ARG A 49 2.42 -7.15 1.45
C ARG A 49 3.29 -7.40 2.68
N VAL A 50 3.68 -8.64 2.87
CA VAL A 50 4.50 -9.11 4.00
C VAL A 50 5.84 -9.62 3.45
N PRO A 51 6.92 -8.85 3.58
CA PRO A 51 8.26 -9.29 3.21
C PRO A 51 8.89 -10.14 4.32
N ASN A 52 9.83 -10.98 3.94
CA ASN A 52 10.72 -11.64 4.88
C ASN A 52 12.16 -11.21 4.61
N GLU A 53 12.72 -10.43 5.51
CA GLU A 53 14.07 -9.89 5.42
C GLU A 53 15.07 -10.55 6.39
N THR A 54 14.64 -11.60 7.07
CA THR A 54 15.55 -12.40 7.88
C THR A 54 16.48 -13.22 6.97
N GLU A 55 17.64 -13.61 7.49
CA GLU A 55 18.58 -14.42 6.72
C GLU A 55 18.25 -15.92 6.79
N ASN A 56 17.66 -16.38 7.90
CA ASN A 56 17.62 -17.81 8.22
C ASN A 56 16.26 -18.33 8.74
N THR A 57 15.23 -17.46 8.82
CA THR A 57 13.92 -17.85 9.35
C THR A 57 12.82 -17.56 8.36
N ASP A 58 11.84 -18.45 8.29
CA ASP A 58 10.69 -18.30 7.42
C ASP A 58 9.56 -17.59 8.14
N THR A 59 8.76 -16.77 7.47
CA THR A 59 7.49 -16.28 8.02
C THR A 59 6.44 -17.37 7.90
N THR A 60 5.91 -17.82 9.03
CA THR A 60 4.99 -18.93 9.12
C THR A 60 3.55 -18.53 9.46
N LYS A 61 3.35 -17.36 10.06
CA LYS A 61 2.03 -16.83 10.40
C LYS A 61 1.99 -15.31 10.28
N VAL A 62 0.88 -14.80 9.81
CA VAL A 62 0.57 -13.36 9.73
C VAL A 62 -0.80 -13.13 10.36
N GLU A 63 -0.89 -12.18 11.26
CA GLU A 63 -2.14 -11.71 11.86
C GLU A 63 -2.33 -10.25 11.52
N VAL A 64 -3.51 -9.88 11.05
CA VAL A 64 -3.88 -8.48 10.80
C VAL A 64 -5.11 -8.16 11.63
N HIS A 65 -4.94 -7.17 12.51
CA HIS A 65 -6.01 -6.61 13.33
C HIS A 65 -6.61 -5.41 12.62
N LEU A 66 -7.92 -5.46 12.39
CA LEU A 66 -8.68 -4.35 11.86
C LEU A 66 -8.92 -3.30 12.96
N PRO A 67 -8.97 -2.00 12.61
CA PRO A 67 -9.14 -0.94 13.60
C PRO A 67 -10.51 -1.06 14.31
N PRO A 68 -10.53 -1.21 15.64
CA PRO A 68 -11.78 -1.39 16.40
C PRO A 68 -12.64 -0.13 16.40
N ASP A 69 -12.04 1.06 16.27
CA ASP A 69 -12.72 2.35 16.25
C ASP A 69 -13.45 2.60 14.92
N HIS A 70 -13.06 1.87 13.88
CA HIS A 70 -13.60 1.98 12.52
C HIS A 70 -13.91 0.59 11.96
N PRO A 71 -14.87 -0.15 12.55
CA PRO A 71 -15.19 -1.50 12.10
C PRO A 71 -15.76 -1.48 10.68
N VAL A 72 -15.47 -2.53 9.92
CA VAL A 72 -15.93 -2.71 8.53
C VAL A 72 -16.99 -3.81 8.51
N ALA A 73 -18.14 -3.51 7.90
CA ALA A 73 -19.30 -4.43 7.92
C ALA A 73 -19.06 -5.72 7.13
N SER A 74 -18.34 -5.63 6.00
CA SER A 74 -18.05 -6.78 5.15
C SER A 74 -16.55 -6.94 4.94
N VAL A 75 -16.06 -8.16 5.19
CA VAL A 75 -14.66 -8.55 5.00
C VAL A 75 -14.65 -9.92 4.33
N SER A 76 -14.06 -10.01 3.15
CA SER A 76 -13.88 -11.25 2.40
C SER A 76 -12.41 -11.49 2.09
N VAL A 77 -11.88 -12.63 2.49
CA VAL A 77 -10.45 -12.95 2.35
C VAL A 77 -10.23 -13.79 1.10
N MET A 78 -9.27 -13.39 0.28
CA MET A 78 -8.85 -14.17 -0.88
C MET A 78 -8.00 -15.38 -0.41
N PRO A 79 -8.32 -16.61 -0.82
CA PRO A 79 -7.49 -17.77 -0.49
C PRO A 79 -6.08 -17.65 -1.07
N VAL A 80 -5.09 -18.05 -0.28
CA VAL A 80 -3.68 -18.15 -0.70
C VAL A 80 -3.27 -19.62 -0.65
N PRO A 81 -2.76 -20.20 -1.76
CA PRO A 81 -2.32 -21.60 -1.78
C PRO A 81 -1.29 -21.90 -0.69
N GLY A 82 -1.51 -22.96 0.07
CA GLY A 82 -0.64 -23.38 1.17
C GLY A 82 -0.82 -22.57 2.47
N TRP A 83 -1.79 -21.65 2.52
CA TRP A 83 -2.13 -20.91 3.74
C TRP A 83 -3.56 -21.19 4.17
N THR A 84 -3.74 -21.49 5.45
CA THR A 84 -5.06 -21.54 6.07
C THR A 84 -5.42 -20.17 6.59
N VAL A 85 -6.72 -19.84 6.56
CA VAL A 85 -7.24 -18.53 6.99
C VAL A 85 -8.25 -18.72 8.10
N ASP A 86 -8.10 -17.92 9.16
CA ASP A 86 -9.12 -17.73 10.20
C ASP A 86 -9.49 -16.25 10.26
N ALA A 87 -10.77 -15.92 10.10
CA ALA A 87 -11.32 -14.57 10.19
C ALA A 87 -12.21 -14.48 11.43
N GLN A 88 -11.63 -14.05 12.53
CA GLN A 88 -12.29 -13.94 13.82
C GLN A 88 -13.25 -12.75 13.84
N LYS A 89 -14.52 -13.03 14.21
CA LYS A 89 -15.54 -12.00 14.41
C LYS A 89 -15.71 -11.68 15.87
N THR A 90 -15.95 -10.41 16.16
CA THR A 90 -16.27 -9.92 17.51
C THR A 90 -17.55 -9.11 17.47
N LYS A 91 -18.35 -9.26 18.52
CA LYS A 91 -19.59 -8.49 18.67
C LYS A 91 -19.27 -6.98 18.81
N LEU A 92 -19.92 -6.18 17.99
CA LEU A 92 -19.78 -4.72 18.02
C LEU A 92 -20.53 -4.12 19.21
N ALA A 93 -19.94 -3.11 19.83
CA ALA A 93 -20.61 -2.32 20.87
C ALA A 93 -21.80 -1.54 20.31
N THR A 94 -21.68 -1.07 19.06
CA THR A 94 -22.74 -0.41 18.31
C THR A 94 -22.87 -1.10 16.95
N PRO A 95 -24.05 -1.64 16.60
CA PRO A 95 -24.27 -2.26 15.31
C PRO A 95 -24.02 -1.28 14.16
N LEU A 96 -23.46 -1.79 13.05
CA LEU A 96 -23.30 -1.04 11.82
C LEU A 96 -24.54 -1.19 10.96
N LYS A 97 -24.94 -0.11 10.30
CA LYS A 97 -25.98 -0.16 9.25
C LYS A 97 -25.35 -0.57 7.93
N SER A 98 -25.96 -1.52 7.24
CA SER A 98 -25.62 -1.91 5.87
C SER A 98 -26.89 -1.98 5.03
N ASP A 99 -26.74 -2.07 3.72
CA ASP A 99 -27.88 -2.19 2.79
C ASP A 99 -28.72 -3.45 3.06
N ASP A 100 -28.09 -4.50 3.62
CA ASP A 100 -28.71 -5.79 3.96
C ASP A 100 -29.27 -5.84 5.40
N GLY A 101 -29.16 -4.74 6.17
CA GLY A 101 -29.64 -4.64 7.56
C GLY A 101 -28.54 -4.28 8.56
N GLU A 102 -28.74 -4.66 9.83
CA GLU A 102 -27.78 -4.37 10.91
C GLU A 102 -26.73 -5.49 11.03
N VAL A 103 -25.46 -5.07 11.06
CA VAL A 103 -24.30 -5.95 11.31
C VAL A 103 -23.89 -5.79 12.77
N THR A 104 -24.11 -6.84 13.56
CA THR A 104 -23.81 -6.89 15.00
C THR A 104 -22.44 -7.45 15.30
N ASP A 105 -21.84 -8.18 14.35
CA ASP A 105 -20.56 -8.84 14.50
C ASP A 105 -19.68 -8.55 13.29
N ALA A 106 -18.49 -8.00 13.52
CA ALA A 106 -17.53 -7.69 12.45
C ALA A 106 -16.23 -8.47 12.62
N VAL A 107 -15.53 -8.70 11.52
CA VAL A 107 -14.19 -9.27 11.55
C VAL A 107 -13.24 -8.27 12.20
N THR A 108 -12.54 -8.73 13.22
CA THR A 108 -11.56 -7.92 13.98
C THR A 108 -10.14 -8.40 13.79
N VAL A 109 -9.93 -9.68 13.51
CA VAL A 109 -8.62 -10.27 13.29
C VAL A 109 -8.70 -11.24 12.12
N ILE A 110 -7.72 -11.17 11.22
CA ILE A 110 -7.51 -12.16 10.17
C ILE A 110 -6.16 -12.80 10.40
N THR A 111 -6.13 -14.12 10.50
CA THR A 111 -4.91 -14.90 10.69
C THR A 111 -4.68 -15.80 9.48
N TRP A 112 -3.51 -15.70 8.90
CA TRP A 112 -3.02 -16.62 7.88
C TRP A 112 -1.90 -17.48 8.49
N THR A 113 -2.00 -18.79 8.34
CA THR A 113 -0.98 -19.74 8.81
C THR A 113 -0.52 -20.60 7.64
N ALA A 114 0.78 -20.59 7.39
CA ALA A 114 1.42 -21.33 6.31
C ALA A 114 1.53 -22.84 6.63
N THR A 115 1.40 -23.68 5.60
CA THR A 115 2.03 -24.99 5.62
C THR A 115 3.56 -24.82 5.51
N ALA A 116 4.33 -25.83 5.90
CA ALA A 116 5.79 -25.74 5.90
C ALA A 116 6.39 -25.33 4.53
N ASP A 117 5.76 -25.79 3.43
CA ASP A 117 6.25 -25.54 2.07
C ASP A 117 5.83 -24.15 1.53
N ALA A 118 4.82 -23.52 2.15
CA ALA A 118 4.27 -22.24 1.71
C ALA A 118 4.75 -21.04 2.54
N ALA A 119 5.55 -21.27 3.58
CA ALA A 119 6.11 -20.20 4.40
C ALA A 119 6.93 -19.22 3.55
N ILE A 120 6.87 -17.93 3.86
CA ILE A 120 7.63 -16.90 3.15
C ILE A 120 9.11 -17.08 3.50
N LYS A 121 9.91 -17.44 2.52
CA LYS A 121 11.35 -17.68 2.70
C LYS A 121 12.12 -16.35 2.76
N PRO A 122 13.35 -16.36 3.31
CA PRO A 122 14.24 -15.21 3.27
C PRO A 122 14.34 -14.58 1.88
N GLY A 123 14.25 -13.25 1.80
CA GLY A 123 14.29 -12.49 0.54
C GLY A 123 13.03 -12.57 -0.32
N GLN A 124 11.97 -13.23 0.15
CA GLN A 124 10.67 -13.29 -0.53
C GLN A 124 9.63 -12.40 0.15
N PHE A 125 8.51 -12.19 -0.51
CA PHE A 125 7.32 -11.62 0.08
C PHE A 125 6.06 -12.38 -0.35
N GLN A 126 4.99 -12.23 0.43
CA GLN A 126 3.65 -12.71 0.09
C GLN A 126 2.66 -11.56 0.19
N GLU A 127 1.67 -11.54 -0.70
CA GLU A 127 0.52 -10.66 -0.61
C GLU A 127 -0.71 -11.43 -0.12
N PHE A 128 -1.40 -10.83 0.85
CA PHE A 128 -2.65 -11.34 1.41
C PHE A 128 -3.77 -10.36 1.07
N ALA A 129 -4.62 -10.74 0.11
CA ALA A 129 -5.66 -9.86 -0.38
C ALA A 129 -6.98 -10.05 0.37
N VAL A 130 -7.64 -8.91 0.64
CA VAL A 130 -8.91 -8.84 1.36
C VAL A 130 -9.81 -7.82 0.67
N SER A 131 -11.08 -8.15 0.44
CA SER A 131 -12.11 -7.19 0.06
C SER A 131 -12.75 -6.61 1.31
N LEU A 132 -12.82 -5.29 1.40
CA LEU A 132 -13.34 -4.54 2.55
C LEU A 132 -14.45 -3.58 2.11
N GLY A 133 -15.51 -3.47 2.92
CA GLY A 133 -16.51 -2.43 2.70
C GLY A 133 -17.84 -2.66 3.43
N PRO A 134 -18.75 -1.67 3.42
CA PRO A 134 -18.42 -0.29 3.05
C PRO A 134 -17.34 0.30 3.95
N LEU A 135 -16.45 1.11 3.36
CA LEU A 135 -15.35 1.75 4.09
C LEU A 135 -15.89 2.85 5.00
N PRO A 136 -15.40 3.00 6.23
CA PRO A 136 -15.89 3.99 7.17
C PRO A 136 -15.54 5.43 6.75
N GLU A 137 -16.27 6.40 7.32
CA GLU A 137 -16.04 7.83 7.11
C GLU A 137 -14.85 8.31 7.97
N THR A 138 -13.65 7.98 7.57
CA THR A 138 -12.38 8.40 8.19
C THR A 138 -11.34 8.66 7.12
N ASP A 139 -10.32 9.45 7.42
CA ASP A 139 -9.26 9.76 6.45
C ASP A 139 -8.29 8.59 6.25
N LYS A 140 -8.22 7.66 7.21
CA LYS A 140 -7.30 6.52 7.16
C LYS A 140 -7.79 5.33 7.98
N LEU A 141 -7.38 4.13 7.60
CA LEU A 141 -7.46 2.91 8.40
C LEU A 141 -6.06 2.46 8.78
N ILE A 142 -5.82 2.27 10.07
CA ILE A 142 -4.55 1.77 10.60
C ILE A 142 -4.76 0.33 11.01
N PHE A 143 -4.04 -0.58 10.36
CA PHE A 143 -4.04 -1.99 10.68
C PHE A 143 -2.83 -2.30 11.56
N LYS A 144 -3.00 -3.19 12.53
CA LYS A 144 -1.87 -3.69 13.32
C LYS A 144 -1.55 -5.10 12.83
N ALA A 145 -0.32 -5.34 12.40
CA ALA A 145 0.07 -6.63 11.89
C ALA A 145 1.13 -7.29 12.79
N LEU A 146 1.01 -8.62 12.94
CA LEU A 146 1.96 -9.44 13.68
C LEU A 146 2.50 -10.49 12.70
N GLN A 147 3.82 -10.53 12.57
CA GLN A 147 4.51 -11.46 11.70
C GLN A 147 5.31 -12.45 12.54
N THR A 148 4.92 -13.72 12.50
CA THR A 148 5.58 -14.79 13.26
C THR A 148 6.52 -15.56 12.38
N TYR A 149 7.72 -15.76 12.86
CA TYR A 149 8.79 -16.52 12.19
C TYR A 149 8.87 -17.95 12.69
N SER A 150 9.58 -18.81 11.95
CA SER A 150 9.75 -20.24 12.24
C SER A 150 10.50 -20.54 13.55
N ASP A 151 11.27 -19.59 14.06
CA ASP A 151 11.96 -19.67 15.35
C ASP A 151 11.08 -19.23 16.53
N GLY A 152 9.81 -18.84 16.27
CA GLY A 152 8.88 -18.33 17.27
C GLY A 152 8.97 -16.84 17.54
N ASN A 153 9.90 -16.13 16.92
CA ASN A 153 9.98 -14.67 17.01
C ASN A 153 8.75 -14.01 16.39
N ILE A 154 8.30 -12.90 16.98
CA ILE A 154 7.16 -12.12 16.49
C ILE A 154 7.56 -10.67 16.33
N VAL A 155 7.56 -10.18 15.10
CA VAL A 155 7.67 -8.75 14.80
C VAL A 155 6.29 -8.13 14.80
N ARG A 156 6.17 -6.98 15.47
CA ARG A 156 4.89 -6.27 15.68
C ARG A 156 4.90 -4.96 14.90
N TRP A 157 4.24 -4.95 13.76
CA TRP A 157 4.02 -3.79 12.90
C TRP A 157 2.81 -3.01 13.42
N ILE A 158 2.99 -2.26 14.51
CA ILE A 158 1.89 -1.63 15.26
C ILE A 158 2.15 -0.18 15.63
N GLU A 159 3.32 0.34 15.30
CA GLU A 159 3.73 1.68 15.70
C GLU A 159 3.10 2.73 14.79
N GLU A 160 2.56 3.77 15.38
CA GLU A 160 2.07 4.93 14.64
C GLU A 160 3.14 6.02 14.61
N PRO A 161 3.22 6.83 13.52
CA PRO A 161 4.17 7.93 13.43
C PRO A 161 4.03 8.87 14.62
N GLY A 162 5.15 9.14 15.29
CA GLY A 162 5.21 10.10 16.39
C GLY A 162 5.08 11.55 15.90
N SER A 163 4.90 12.47 16.85
CA SER A 163 4.82 13.91 16.57
C SER A 163 6.13 14.52 16.07
N ASP A 164 7.24 13.80 16.18
CA ASP A 164 8.58 14.20 15.70
C ASP A 164 8.78 13.95 14.19
N GLY A 165 7.80 13.33 13.52
CA GLY A 165 7.83 13.05 12.08
C GLY A 165 8.83 11.97 11.67
N LYS A 166 9.45 11.27 12.60
CA LYS A 166 10.33 10.13 12.31
C LYS A 166 9.48 8.91 11.98
N GLU A 167 9.93 8.16 10.99
CA GLU A 167 9.34 6.86 10.68
C GLU A 167 9.69 5.88 11.80
N PRO A 168 8.68 5.17 12.36
CA PRO A 168 8.92 4.13 13.36
C PRO A 168 9.72 2.95 12.80
N GLU A 169 10.31 2.14 13.68
CA GLU A 169 11.02 0.93 13.26
C GLU A 169 10.06 -0.14 12.72
N HIS A 170 8.86 -0.26 13.31
CA HIS A 170 7.83 -1.21 12.92
C HIS A 170 6.47 -0.52 12.69
N PRO A 171 6.35 0.30 11.63
CA PRO A 171 5.16 1.10 11.38
C PRO A 171 3.94 0.23 11.10
N ALA A 172 2.79 0.65 11.63
CA ALA A 172 1.52 0.03 11.35
C ALA A 172 1.09 0.28 9.90
N PRO A 173 0.71 -0.78 9.14
CA PRO A 173 0.18 -0.62 7.79
C PRO A 173 -1.01 0.35 7.77
N THR A 174 -0.94 1.40 6.96
CA THR A 174 -1.95 2.45 6.92
C THR A 174 -2.52 2.62 5.51
N LEU A 175 -3.84 2.55 5.39
CA LEU A 175 -4.59 2.79 4.17
C LEU A 175 -5.23 4.18 4.23
N ILE A 176 -4.91 5.03 3.29
CA ILE A 176 -5.54 6.36 3.16
C ILE A 176 -6.87 6.21 2.42
N LEU A 177 -7.92 6.85 2.95
CA LEU A 177 -9.24 6.86 2.34
C LEU A 177 -9.54 8.22 1.70
N ALA A 178 -10.09 8.17 0.49
CA ALA A 178 -10.58 9.37 -0.19
C ALA A 178 -12.05 9.62 0.20
N LYS A 179 -12.43 10.90 0.31
CA LYS A 179 -13.83 11.28 0.55
C LYS A 179 -14.71 10.91 -0.65
N ALA A 180 -15.94 10.49 -0.37
CA ALA A 180 -16.95 10.29 -1.41
C ALA A 180 -17.18 11.61 -2.19
N GLY A 181 -17.06 11.57 -3.52
CA GLY A 181 -17.21 12.75 -4.40
C GLY A 181 -15.91 13.54 -4.65
N GLY A 182 -14.76 13.14 -4.07
CA GLY A 182 -13.48 13.82 -4.22
C GLY A 182 -12.52 13.20 -5.24
N ALA A 183 -12.99 12.39 -6.17
CA ALA A 183 -12.17 11.83 -7.24
C ALA A 183 -11.93 12.88 -8.35
N GLU A 184 -11.16 13.93 -8.07
CA GLU A 184 -10.45 14.65 -9.12
C GLU A 184 -9.32 13.75 -9.63
N ASN A 185 -9.51 13.25 -10.84
CA ASN A 185 -8.54 12.45 -11.56
C ASN A 185 -7.29 13.31 -11.85
N PRO A 186 -6.10 13.06 -11.27
CA PRO A 186 -4.90 13.87 -11.55
C PRO A 186 -4.31 13.66 -12.95
N ALA A 187 -5.02 13.00 -13.87
CA ALA A 187 -4.51 12.64 -15.19
C ALA A 187 -5.03 13.54 -16.33
N SER A 188 -5.60 14.73 -16.07
CA SER A 188 -6.07 15.63 -17.13
C SER A 188 -5.55 17.07 -16.99
N SER A 189 -4.26 17.25 -16.87
CA SER A 189 -3.60 18.57 -17.00
C SER A 189 -2.51 18.51 -18.04
N LYS A 190 -2.89 18.35 -19.33
CA LYS A 190 -2.11 18.85 -20.46
C LYS A 190 -3.02 19.62 -21.37
N THR A 191 -3.27 20.85 -21.00
CA THR A 191 -3.80 21.88 -21.87
C THR A 191 -2.75 22.18 -22.92
N ALA A 192 -3.00 21.73 -24.14
CA ALA A 192 -2.30 22.25 -25.30
C ALA A 192 -2.97 23.56 -25.70
N THR A 193 -2.36 24.67 -25.35
CA THR A 193 -2.63 25.98 -25.94
C THR A 193 -2.09 25.96 -27.35
N GLY A 194 -2.92 25.76 -28.34
CA GLY A 194 -2.63 25.92 -29.76
C GLY A 194 -3.50 27.03 -30.31
N THR A 195 -2.90 28.19 -30.55
CA THR A 195 -3.47 29.36 -31.24
C THR A 195 -3.85 29.00 -32.66
N PRO A 196 -5.03 29.37 -33.17
CA PRO A 196 -5.36 29.23 -34.57
C PRO A 196 -4.76 30.41 -35.35
N SER A 197 -3.85 30.10 -36.26
CA SER A 197 -3.44 31.05 -37.30
C SER A 197 -4.30 30.86 -38.55
N SER A 198 -5.04 31.88 -38.88
CA SER A 198 -5.79 32.04 -40.11
C SER A 198 -4.87 32.27 -41.30
N SER A 199 -5.07 31.55 -42.40
CA SER A 199 -4.77 32.12 -43.73
C SER A 199 -5.81 31.61 -44.73
N LYS A 200 -6.52 32.60 -45.30
CA LYS A 200 -7.32 32.61 -46.51
C LYS A 200 -6.44 32.25 -47.70
N ASP A 201 -6.90 31.46 -48.63
CA ASP A 201 -6.96 31.88 -50.01
C ASP A 201 -7.78 30.94 -50.90
N SER A 202 -8.53 31.57 -51.70
CA SER A 202 -9.28 31.42 -52.93
C SER A 202 -9.20 30.09 -53.73
N GLY A 203 -10.39 29.63 -54.13
CA GLY A 203 -10.97 28.90 -55.15
C GLY A 203 -10.32 28.86 -56.56
N PRO A 204 -11.03 28.52 -57.69
CA PRO A 204 -12.14 27.59 -57.84
C PRO A 204 -11.83 26.59 -58.98
N ASP A 205 -12.85 25.80 -59.25
CA ASP A 205 -13.25 25.38 -60.60
C ASP A 205 -13.00 23.93 -61.05
N SER A 206 -14.11 23.34 -61.40
CA SER A 206 -14.47 22.63 -62.62
C SER A 206 -14.17 21.14 -62.77
N THR A 207 -15.32 20.47 -63.01
CA THR A 207 -15.63 19.58 -64.10
C THR A 207 -15.41 18.07 -63.88
N ALA A 208 -16.43 17.33 -63.61
CA ALA A 208 -17.31 16.59 -64.53
C ALA A 208 -16.75 15.25 -65.09
N ILE A 209 -17.64 14.27 -65.07
CA ILE A 209 -17.77 13.14 -65.97
C ILE A 209 -17.04 11.84 -65.59
N GLY A 210 -17.89 10.81 -65.45
CA GLY A 210 -17.58 9.38 -65.56
C GLY A 210 -18.45 8.55 -64.65
#